data_4439b4b4368c946e0fb2d2968bb6a721
#
_entry.id   4439b4b4368c946e0fb2d2968bb6a721
#
_cell.length_a   1.000
_cell.length_b   1.000
_cell.length_c   1.000
_cell.angle_alpha   90.00
_cell.angle_beta   90.00
_cell.angle_gamma   90.00
#
_symmetry.space_group_name_H-M   'P 1'
#
loop_
_entity.id
_entity.type
_entity.pdbx_description
1 polymer ?
#
loop_
_entity_poly.entity_id
_entity_poly.type
_entity_poly.pdbx_seq_one_letter_code
_entity_poly.pdbx_strand_id
1 'polypeptide(L)'
;MSEGGLGKGAVLLYAVTAVITLFLLVPLLFPIALSFSDTPFVVFPPQGFTLQWYLKVLNEPDFTTPFLFSVQLGLLSAAAALLLGTPTAMGLVRYQFPGRGLVQGLVLSPLVFPMLVTGIALLRLFTSINSHSSLTNLVIGHTLVTVPYVIRTVSASLLLIDPSTEDAARTLGASRLITFWRITRPQIVPGLFAGGIFAFVTSFDNYAISMWLADAENFPMPMAMFALISRMFDPGIAAIASLMILMSIIIVLVLERLTGLQRAMSV
;
A
#
# COMPACT_ATOMS: atom_id res chain seq x y z
N MET A 1 -13.57 32.50 -32.81
CA MET A 1 -13.87 31.19 -32.25
C MET A 1 -13.26 30.16 -33.18
N SER A 2 -12.01 29.76 -32.95
CA SER A 2 -11.34 28.69 -33.75
C SER A 2 -11.60 27.37 -33.00
N GLU A 3 -12.38 26.51 -33.60
CA GLU A 3 -12.48 25.11 -33.22
C GLU A 3 -11.08 24.47 -33.36
N GLY A 4 -10.38 24.41 -32.22
CA GLY A 4 -9.07 23.77 -32.13
C GLY A 4 -9.21 22.28 -32.22
N GLY A 5 -9.28 21.74 -33.46
CA GLY A 5 -9.13 20.31 -33.69
C GLY A 5 -7.82 19.84 -33.05
N LEU A 6 -7.88 18.77 -32.24
CA LEU A 6 -6.71 18.16 -31.64
C LEU A 6 -5.64 17.94 -32.70
N GLY A 7 -4.47 18.56 -32.56
CA GLY A 7 -3.36 18.38 -33.50
C GLY A 7 -2.99 16.89 -33.63
N LYS A 8 -2.51 16.44 -34.77
CA LYS A 8 -2.12 15.03 -35.01
C LYS A 8 -1.26 14.42 -33.89
N GLY A 9 -0.41 15.23 -33.27
CA GLY A 9 0.40 14.82 -32.11
C GLY A 9 -0.43 14.52 -30.85
N ALA A 10 -1.48 15.31 -30.58
CA ALA A 10 -2.38 15.05 -29.46
C ALA A 10 -3.20 13.78 -29.67
N VAL A 11 -3.70 13.55 -30.90
CA VAL A 11 -4.43 12.30 -31.23
C VAL A 11 -3.53 11.09 -31.01
N LEU A 12 -2.27 11.14 -31.47
CA LEU A 12 -1.30 10.06 -31.27
C LEU A 12 -1.04 9.82 -29.78
N LEU A 13 -0.85 10.89 -28.98
CA LEU A 13 -0.64 10.79 -27.54
C LEU A 13 -1.82 10.12 -26.84
N TYR A 14 -3.06 10.55 -27.13
CA TYR A 14 -4.26 9.92 -26.55
C TYR A 14 -4.41 8.45 -26.97
N ALA A 15 -4.13 8.11 -28.24
CA ALA A 15 -4.18 6.74 -28.70
C ALA A 15 -3.16 5.85 -27.97
N VAL A 16 -1.90 6.30 -27.84
CA VAL A 16 -0.86 5.57 -27.11
C VAL A 16 -1.23 5.43 -25.65
N THR A 17 -1.69 6.49 -25.00
CA THR A 17 -2.14 6.44 -23.60
C THR A 17 -3.29 5.46 -23.41
N ALA A 18 -4.28 5.49 -24.30
CA ALA A 18 -5.43 4.56 -24.26
C ALA A 18 -4.98 3.10 -24.41
N VAL A 19 -4.08 2.81 -25.35
CA VAL A 19 -3.53 1.46 -25.55
C VAL A 19 -2.77 0.97 -24.31
N ILE A 20 -1.90 1.81 -23.75
CA ILE A 20 -1.15 1.48 -22.53
C ILE A 20 -2.10 1.25 -21.34
N THR A 21 -3.08 2.14 -21.16
CA THR A 21 -4.08 2.01 -20.10
C THR A 21 -4.89 0.72 -20.25
N LEU A 22 -5.36 0.41 -21.45
CA LEU A 22 -6.08 -0.83 -21.74
C LEU A 22 -5.20 -2.06 -21.43
N PHE A 23 -3.96 -2.06 -21.89
CA PHE A 23 -3.00 -3.13 -21.65
C PHE A 23 -2.78 -3.39 -20.16
N LEU A 24 -2.73 -2.33 -19.33
CA LEU A 24 -2.59 -2.46 -17.87
C LEU A 24 -3.88 -2.93 -17.20
N LEU A 25 -5.06 -2.58 -17.72
CA LEU A 25 -6.34 -2.95 -17.12
C LEU A 25 -6.80 -4.37 -17.50
N VAL A 26 -6.50 -4.84 -18.70
CA VAL A 26 -6.94 -6.17 -19.18
C VAL A 26 -6.58 -7.31 -18.22
N PRO A 27 -5.34 -7.42 -17.68
CA PRO A 27 -5.01 -8.47 -16.73
C PRO A 27 -5.86 -8.43 -15.44
N LEU A 28 -6.30 -7.24 -14.99
CA LEU A 28 -7.13 -7.08 -13.80
C LEU A 28 -8.58 -7.52 -14.06
N LEU A 29 -9.06 -7.36 -15.30
CA LEU A 29 -10.41 -7.79 -15.67
C LEU A 29 -10.54 -9.31 -15.79
N PHE A 30 -9.44 -10.02 -16.01
CA PHE A 30 -9.44 -11.47 -16.19
C PHE A 30 -9.93 -12.23 -14.93
N PRO A 31 -9.37 -12.02 -13.73
CA PRO A 31 -9.89 -12.62 -12.49
C PRO A 31 -11.35 -12.22 -12.23
N ILE A 32 -11.71 -10.94 -12.50
CA ILE A 32 -13.08 -10.45 -12.30
C ILE A 32 -14.05 -11.21 -13.21
N ALA A 33 -13.72 -11.38 -14.49
CA ALA A 33 -14.57 -12.13 -15.40
C ALA A 33 -14.71 -13.60 -15.01
N LEU A 34 -13.61 -14.26 -14.63
CA LEU A 34 -13.59 -15.67 -14.21
C LEU A 34 -14.34 -15.92 -12.90
N SER A 35 -14.38 -14.93 -11.99
CA SER A 35 -15.10 -15.07 -10.71
C SER A 35 -16.60 -15.27 -10.84
N PHE A 36 -17.18 -14.92 -12.00
CA PHE A 36 -18.59 -15.12 -12.31
C PHE A 36 -18.88 -16.39 -13.12
N SER A 37 -17.84 -17.16 -13.52
CA SER A 37 -18.02 -18.38 -14.30
C SER A 37 -18.72 -19.47 -13.48
N ASP A 38 -19.69 -20.17 -14.08
CA ASP A 38 -20.45 -21.25 -13.42
C ASP A 38 -19.72 -22.61 -13.45
N THR A 39 -18.54 -22.66 -14.08
CA THR A 39 -17.76 -23.90 -14.17
C THR A 39 -16.81 -24.03 -12.98
N PRO A 40 -16.56 -25.27 -12.47
CA PRO A 40 -15.59 -25.53 -11.44
C PRO A 40 -14.13 -25.45 -11.95
N PHE A 41 -13.94 -25.16 -13.22
CA PHE A 41 -12.63 -25.06 -13.86
C PHE A 41 -12.40 -23.64 -14.35
N VAL A 42 -11.15 -23.20 -14.28
CA VAL A 42 -10.72 -21.91 -14.85
C VAL A 42 -10.63 -22.02 -16.37
N VAL A 43 -11.72 -21.70 -17.06
CA VAL A 43 -11.83 -21.75 -18.54
C VAL A 43 -12.15 -20.36 -19.06
N PHE A 44 -11.45 -19.93 -20.09
CA PHE A 44 -11.73 -18.68 -20.79
C PHE A 44 -12.21 -18.95 -22.23
N PRO A 45 -13.28 -18.31 -22.70
CA PRO A 45 -14.13 -17.32 -22.01
C PRO A 45 -14.97 -17.94 -20.87
N PRO A 46 -15.36 -17.13 -19.84
CA PRO A 46 -16.21 -17.60 -18.75
C PRO A 46 -17.53 -18.20 -19.29
N GLN A 47 -17.98 -19.29 -18.68
CA GLN A 47 -19.22 -19.97 -19.08
C GLN A 47 -20.26 -19.80 -17.99
N GLY A 48 -21.49 -19.43 -18.40
CA GLY A 48 -22.57 -19.18 -17.46
C GLY A 48 -22.36 -17.91 -16.62
N PHE A 49 -23.19 -17.75 -15.57
CA PHE A 49 -23.07 -16.67 -14.60
C PHE A 49 -23.50 -17.17 -13.22
N THR A 50 -22.61 -17.04 -12.23
CA THR A 50 -22.89 -17.43 -10.85
C THR A 50 -22.21 -16.50 -9.84
N LEU A 51 -22.79 -16.40 -8.64
CA LEU A 51 -22.18 -15.74 -7.48
C LEU A 51 -21.74 -16.74 -6.40
N GLN A 52 -21.84 -18.07 -6.68
CA GLN A 52 -21.56 -19.11 -5.72
C GLN A 52 -20.14 -19.03 -5.14
N TRP A 53 -19.15 -18.62 -5.95
CA TRP A 53 -17.77 -18.50 -5.51
C TRP A 53 -17.57 -17.39 -4.48
N TYR A 54 -18.29 -16.30 -4.60
CA TYR A 54 -18.30 -15.23 -3.59
C TYR A 54 -18.93 -15.69 -2.29
N LEU A 55 -20.07 -16.41 -2.38
CA LEU A 55 -20.71 -16.98 -1.19
C LEU A 55 -19.80 -18.01 -0.51
N LYS A 56 -19.13 -18.86 -1.30
CA LYS A 56 -18.14 -19.81 -0.81
C LYS A 56 -17.04 -19.09 -0.04
N VAL A 57 -16.35 -18.14 -0.67
CA VAL A 57 -15.23 -17.40 -0.09
C VAL A 57 -15.61 -16.67 1.20
N LEU A 58 -16.80 -16.08 1.25
CA LEU A 58 -17.26 -15.32 2.42
C LEU A 58 -17.67 -16.23 3.60
N ASN A 59 -17.96 -17.50 3.38
CA ASN A 59 -18.42 -18.43 4.41
C ASN A 59 -17.37 -19.47 4.82
N GLU A 60 -16.28 -19.63 4.06
CA GLU A 60 -15.24 -20.61 4.37
C GLU A 60 -14.10 -19.98 5.20
N PRO A 61 -13.77 -20.55 6.38
CA PRO A 61 -12.67 -20.07 7.22
C PRO A 61 -11.31 -20.02 6.53
N ASP A 62 -11.06 -20.92 5.58
CA ASP A 62 -9.81 -20.97 4.80
C ASP A 62 -9.52 -19.69 4.01
N PHE A 63 -10.55 -18.89 3.75
CA PHE A 63 -10.45 -17.59 3.07
C PHE A 63 -10.62 -16.41 4.03
N THR A 64 -11.63 -16.47 4.90
CA THR A 64 -11.98 -15.33 5.76
C THR A 64 -10.92 -15.10 6.84
N THR A 65 -10.37 -16.15 7.43
CA THR A 65 -9.34 -16.02 8.48
C THR A 65 -8.05 -15.37 7.95
N PRO A 66 -7.42 -15.85 6.84
CA PRO A 66 -6.26 -15.18 6.27
C PRO A 66 -6.53 -13.75 5.80
N PHE A 67 -7.73 -13.48 5.29
CA PHE A 67 -8.13 -12.14 4.86
C PHE A 67 -8.17 -11.16 6.04
N LEU A 68 -8.88 -11.52 7.12
CA LEU A 68 -8.98 -10.70 8.33
C LEU A 68 -7.60 -10.51 8.98
N PHE A 69 -6.78 -11.55 9.00
CA PHE A 69 -5.41 -11.46 9.49
C PHE A 69 -4.57 -10.48 8.66
N SER A 70 -4.66 -10.52 7.31
CA SER A 70 -3.97 -9.56 6.45
C SER A 70 -4.43 -8.11 6.68
N VAL A 71 -5.74 -7.89 6.90
CA VAL A 71 -6.27 -6.57 7.27
C VAL A 71 -5.67 -6.10 8.60
N GLN A 72 -5.68 -6.96 9.62
CA GLN A 72 -5.09 -6.64 10.92
C GLN A 72 -3.60 -6.33 10.81
N LEU A 73 -2.82 -7.18 10.13
CA LEU A 73 -1.38 -7.00 9.90
C LEU A 73 -1.11 -5.70 9.14
N GLY A 74 -1.89 -5.42 8.09
CA GLY A 74 -1.80 -4.19 7.30
C GLY A 74 -2.05 -2.94 8.13
N LEU A 75 -3.09 -2.95 8.97
CA LEU A 75 -3.42 -1.82 9.85
C LEU A 75 -2.34 -1.59 10.93
N LEU A 76 -1.87 -2.66 11.57
CA LEU A 76 -0.81 -2.58 12.58
C LEU A 76 0.50 -2.05 11.99
N SER A 77 0.88 -2.58 10.83
CA SER A 77 2.11 -2.16 10.13
C SER A 77 2.01 -0.72 9.61
N ALA A 78 0.86 -0.32 9.06
CA ALA A 78 0.63 1.06 8.63
C ALA A 78 0.64 2.05 9.80
N ALA A 79 0.03 1.70 10.93
CA ALA A 79 0.07 2.52 12.14
C ALA A 79 1.50 2.66 12.67
N ALA A 80 2.25 1.56 12.75
CA ALA A 80 3.66 1.59 13.16
C ALA A 80 4.52 2.40 12.16
N ALA A 81 4.28 2.25 10.86
CA ALA A 81 4.97 3.02 9.82
C ALA A 81 4.68 4.52 9.94
N LEU A 82 3.44 4.92 10.21
CA LEU A 82 3.08 6.33 10.45
C LEU A 82 3.75 6.90 11.70
N LEU A 83 3.78 6.12 12.78
CA LEU A 83 4.42 6.52 14.04
C LEU A 83 5.94 6.71 13.90
N LEU A 84 6.61 5.88 13.12
CA LEU A 84 8.07 5.94 12.90
C LEU A 84 8.44 6.85 11.73
N GLY A 85 7.70 6.77 10.64
CA GLY A 85 7.99 7.49 9.40
C GLY A 85 7.71 8.99 9.49
N THR A 86 6.66 9.41 10.20
CA THR A 86 6.31 10.84 10.34
C THR A 86 7.39 11.64 11.05
N PRO A 87 7.86 11.28 12.26
CA PRO A 87 8.95 12.02 12.91
C PRO A 87 10.26 11.93 12.13
N THR A 88 10.52 10.79 11.46
CA THR A 88 11.69 10.65 10.59
C THR A 88 11.64 11.62 9.42
N ALA A 89 10.50 11.74 8.74
CA ALA A 89 10.28 12.70 7.65
C ALA A 89 10.49 14.14 8.14
N MET A 90 9.92 14.49 9.30
CA MET A 90 10.11 15.80 9.91
C MET A 90 11.59 16.07 10.22
N GLY A 91 12.30 15.10 10.81
CA GLY A 91 13.72 15.20 11.08
C GLY A 91 14.54 15.44 9.82
N LEU A 92 14.26 14.69 8.77
CA LEU A 92 14.96 14.80 7.48
C LEU A 92 14.64 16.11 6.72
N VAL A 93 13.43 16.65 6.82
CA VAL A 93 13.05 17.86 6.05
C VAL A 93 13.39 19.14 6.81
N ARG A 94 13.15 19.21 8.11
CA ARG A 94 13.25 20.44 8.90
C ARG A 94 14.62 20.69 9.52
N TYR A 95 15.46 19.66 9.63
CA TYR A 95 16.75 19.78 10.31
C TYR A 95 17.93 19.47 9.39
N GLN A 96 18.99 20.27 9.54
CA GLN A 96 20.30 20.00 8.95
C GLN A 96 21.21 19.43 10.02
N PHE A 97 21.74 18.23 9.80
CA PHE A 97 22.66 17.58 10.73
C PHE A 97 23.71 16.76 9.98
N PRO A 98 24.91 16.56 10.57
CA PRO A 98 25.93 15.69 9.98
C PRO A 98 25.39 14.28 9.75
N GLY A 99 25.65 13.70 8.57
CA GLY A 99 25.17 12.34 8.25
C GLY A 99 23.72 12.26 7.79
N ARG A 100 22.99 13.37 7.58
CA ARG A 100 21.60 13.38 7.09
C ARG A 100 21.43 12.53 5.82
N GLY A 101 22.36 12.63 4.86
CA GLY A 101 22.31 11.83 3.62
C GLY A 101 22.45 10.34 3.88
N LEU A 102 23.30 9.93 4.83
CA LEU A 102 23.45 8.55 5.24
C LEU A 102 22.16 8.02 5.90
N VAL A 103 21.59 8.77 6.85
CA VAL A 103 20.33 8.42 7.50
C VAL A 103 19.21 8.28 6.45
N GLN A 104 19.10 9.24 5.53
CA GLN A 104 18.13 9.19 4.44
C GLN A 104 18.33 7.95 3.56
N GLY A 105 19.57 7.62 3.20
CA GLY A 105 19.90 6.40 2.45
C GLY A 105 19.50 5.13 3.21
N LEU A 106 19.79 5.06 4.51
CA LEU A 106 19.47 3.91 5.34
C LEU A 106 17.96 3.70 5.49
N VAL A 107 17.19 4.75 5.83
CA VAL A 107 15.73 4.61 6.06
C VAL A 107 14.95 4.38 4.76
N LEU A 108 15.50 4.75 3.60
CA LEU A 108 14.89 4.47 2.30
C LEU A 108 15.44 3.19 1.64
N SER A 109 16.48 2.57 2.20
CA SER A 109 17.11 1.37 1.64
C SER A 109 16.15 0.17 1.44
N PRO A 110 15.10 -0.04 2.28
CA PRO A 110 14.16 -1.14 2.03
C PRO A 110 13.42 -1.06 0.69
N LEU A 111 13.35 0.13 0.06
CA LEU A 111 12.76 0.27 -1.29
C LEU A 111 13.66 -0.29 -2.40
N VAL A 112 14.95 -0.44 -2.13
CA VAL A 112 15.96 -0.85 -3.11
C VAL A 112 16.31 -2.33 -2.96
N PHE A 113 16.29 -2.84 -1.72
CA PHE A 113 16.62 -4.24 -1.47
C PHE A 113 15.52 -5.18 -1.95
N PRO A 114 15.86 -6.33 -2.54
CA PRO A 114 14.87 -7.36 -2.88
C PRO A 114 14.13 -7.83 -1.63
N MET A 115 12.80 -7.75 -1.63
CA MET A 115 11.96 -8.08 -0.45
C MET A 115 12.18 -9.52 0.04
N LEU A 116 12.38 -10.48 -0.88
CA LEU A 116 12.71 -11.87 -0.50
C LEU A 116 14.00 -11.96 0.33
N VAL A 117 15.03 -11.23 -0.08
CA VAL A 117 16.33 -11.20 0.65
C VAL A 117 16.14 -10.55 2.02
N THR A 118 15.36 -9.47 2.08
CA THR A 118 15.01 -8.81 3.34
C THR A 118 14.27 -9.77 4.28
N GLY A 119 13.32 -10.55 3.77
CA GLY A 119 12.60 -11.55 4.56
C GLY A 119 13.51 -12.62 5.15
N ILE A 120 14.43 -13.18 4.35
CA ILE A 120 15.43 -14.16 4.84
C ILE A 120 16.33 -13.54 5.92
N ALA A 121 16.79 -12.29 5.71
CA ALA A 121 17.63 -11.60 6.67
C ALA A 121 16.89 -11.38 8.01
N LEU A 122 15.61 -11.00 7.95
CA LEU A 122 14.76 -10.85 9.12
C LEU A 122 14.53 -12.18 9.84
N LEU A 123 14.24 -13.26 9.11
CA LEU A 123 14.13 -14.60 9.68
C LEU A 123 15.41 -14.97 10.46
N ARG A 124 16.56 -14.77 9.86
CA ARG A 124 17.86 -15.04 10.52
C ARG A 124 18.06 -14.16 11.76
N LEU A 125 17.71 -12.89 11.68
CA LEU A 125 17.79 -11.98 12.84
C LEU A 125 16.88 -12.47 13.97
N PHE A 126 15.59 -12.71 13.69
CA PHE A 126 14.62 -13.12 14.71
C PHE A 126 14.98 -14.48 15.33
N THR A 127 15.47 -15.41 14.53
CA THR A 127 15.99 -16.69 15.05
C THR A 127 17.20 -16.46 15.98
N SER A 128 18.13 -15.59 15.63
CA SER A 128 19.34 -15.32 16.42
C SER A 128 19.07 -14.68 17.78
N ILE A 129 17.96 -13.91 17.86
CA ILE A 129 17.52 -13.27 19.12
C ILE A 129 16.43 -14.07 19.85
N ASN A 130 16.14 -15.31 19.41
CA ASN A 130 15.10 -16.18 19.95
C ASN A 130 13.71 -15.52 20.00
N SER A 131 13.34 -14.74 18.96
CA SER A 131 11.99 -14.18 18.84
C SER A 131 11.03 -15.25 18.31
N HIS A 132 10.09 -15.69 19.16
CA HIS A 132 9.14 -16.76 18.85
C HIS A 132 7.74 -16.26 18.43
N SER A 133 7.46 -14.96 18.56
CA SER A 133 6.15 -14.39 18.18
C SER A 133 6.12 -14.07 16.69
N SER A 134 5.48 -14.94 15.89
CA SER A 134 5.30 -14.74 14.45
C SER A 134 4.56 -13.42 14.16
N LEU A 135 3.49 -13.10 14.90
CA LEU A 135 2.77 -11.84 14.73
C LEU A 135 3.69 -10.62 14.92
N THR A 136 4.51 -10.61 15.98
CA THR A 136 5.45 -9.51 16.24
C THR A 136 6.48 -9.41 15.11
N ASN A 137 7.05 -10.54 14.69
CA ASN A 137 8.03 -10.61 13.61
C ASN A 137 7.45 -10.12 12.29
N LEU A 138 6.21 -10.52 11.96
CA LEU A 138 5.47 -10.04 10.80
C LEU A 138 5.24 -8.53 10.87
N VAL A 139 4.74 -8.00 11.98
CA VAL A 139 4.50 -6.56 12.13
C VAL A 139 5.79 -5.77 11.97
N ILE A 140 6.90 -6.20 12.58
CA ILE A 140 8.20 -5.54 12.43
C ILE A 140 8.69 -5.60 10.97
N GLY A 141 8.64 -6.78 10.34
CA GLY A 141 9.09 -6.96 8.97
C GLY A 141 8.28 -6.14 7.96
N HIS A 142 6.96 -6.15 8.10
CA HIS A 142 6.06 -5.34 7.26
C HIS A 142 6.24 -3.84 7.51
N THR A 143 6.41 -3.42 8.77
CA THR A 143 6.70 -2.03 9.11
C THR A 143 8.01 -1.57 8.47
N LEU A 144 9.08 -2.38 8.55
CA LEU A 144 10.38 -2.06 7.95
C LEU A 144 10.27 -1.70 6.47
N VAL A 145 9.51 -2.47 5.69
CA VAL A 145 9.38 -2.24 4.24
C VAL A 145 8.35 -1.17 3.89
N THR A 146 7.47 -0.78 4.83
CA THR A 146 6.42 0.22 4.59
C THR A 146 6.77 1.61 5.10
N VAL A 147 7.62 1.77 6.11
CA VAL A 147 8.11 3.06 6.63
C VAL A 147 8.62 4.02 5.54
N PRO A 148 9.40 3.58 4.54
CA PRO A 148 9.88 4.46 3.48
C PRO A 148 8.78 5.17 2.70
N TYR A 149 7.61 4.53 2.48
CA TYR A 149 6.48 5.15 1.80
C TYR A 149 5.92 6.32 2.60
N VAL A 150 5.77 6.15 3.92
CA VAL A 150 5.33 7.23 4.82
C VAL A 150 6.35 8.37 4.83
N ILE A 151 7.65 8.05 4.94
CA ILE A 151 8.69 9.08 4.91
C ILE A 151 8.60 9.89 3.64
N ARG A 152 8.43 9.27 2.48
CA ARG A 152 8.38 9.97 1.19
C ARG A 152 7.14 10.85 1.05
N THR A 153 5.96 10.34 1.39
CA THR A 153 4.69 11.09 1.24
C THR A 153 4.60 12.25 2.23
N VAL A 154 5.00 12.03 3.48
CA VAL A 154 5.03 13.08 4.51
C VAL A 154 6.09 14.12 4.19
N SER A 155 7.30 13.70 3.73
CA SER A 155 8.34 14.64 3.29
C SER A 155 7.87 15.52 2.13
N ALA A 156 7.19 14.93 1.13
CA ALA A 156 6.62 15.69 0.02
C ALA A 156 5.63 16.75 0.50
N SER A 157 4.73 16.41 1.43
CA SER A 157 3.80 17.36 2.02
C SER A 157 4.50 18.45 2.84
N LEU A 158 5.53 18.09 3.64
CA LEU A 158 6.31 19.04 4.43
C LEU A 158 7.08 20.06 3.56
N LEU A 159 7.54 19.66 2.38
CA LEU A 159 8.24 20.56 1.45
C LEU A 159 7.33 21.60 0.80
N LEU A 160 6.01 21.38 0.79
CA LEU A 160 5.02 22.33 0.28
C LEU A 160 4.61 23.37 1.34
N ILE A 161 4.96 23.18 2.60
CA ILE A 161 4.63 24.11 3.69
C ILE A 161 5.70 25.19 3.77
N ASP A 162 5.25 26.46 3.77
CA ASP A 162 6.13 27.60 4.06
C ASP A 162 6.57 27.55 5.54
N PRO A 163 7.89 27.40 5.82
CA PRO A 163 8.41 27.39 7.18
C PRO A 163 8.06 28.63 8.00
N SER A 164 7.82 29.77 7.35
CA SER A 164 7.47 31.03 8.02
C SER A 164 6.21 30.93 8.86
N THR A 165 5.26 30.04 8.50
CA THR A 165 4.05 29.80 9.28
C THR A 165 4.35 29.16 10.65
N GLU A 166 5.33 28.23 10.69
CA GLU A 166 5.79 27.62 11.93
C GLU A 166 6.59 28.62 12.79
N ASP A 167 7.39 29.45 12.16
CA ASP A 167 8.20 30.47 12.84
C ASP A 167 7.32 31.59 13.42
N ALA A 168 6.29 32.04 12.70
CA ALA A 168 5.29 33.00 13.20
C ALA A 168 4.57 32.45 14.46
N ALA A 169 4.15 31.19 14.45
CA ALA A 169 3.53 30.56 15.62
C ALA A 169 4.47 30.54 16.84
N ARG A 170 5.76 30.24 16.61
CA ARG A 170 6.78 30.26 17.69
C ARG A 170 7.05 31.67 18.22
N THR A 171 7.08 32.66 17.35
CA THR A 171 7.22 34.06 17.74
C THR A 171 6.07 34.51 18.64
N LEU A 172 4.85 33.99 18.41
CA LEU A 172 3.68 34.18 19.25
C LEU A 172 3.66 33.34 20.53
N GLY A 173 4.77 32.63 20.85
CA GLY A 173 4.91 31.88 22.08
C GLY A 173 4.44 30.41 22.01
N ALA A 174 4.08 29.90 20.84
CA ALA A 174 3.68 28.50 20.70
C ALA A 174 4.90 27.57 20.91
N SER A 175 4.74 26.54 21.76
CA SER A 175 5.74 25.48 21.89
C SER A 175 5.83 24.65 20.59
N ARG A 176 6.95 23.91 20.41
CA ARG A 176 7.13 23.02 19.24
C ARG A 176 5.98 22.02 19.07
N LEU A 177 5.48 21.49 20.18
CA LEU A 177 4.38 20.53 20.17
C LEU A 177 3.06 21.19 19.73
N ILE A 178 2.78 22.40 20.22
CA ILE A 178 1.58 23.18 19.82
C ILE A 178 1.67 23.55 18.35
N THR A 179 2.84 24.02 17.88
CA THR A 179 3.09 24.32 16.46
C THR A 179 2.84 23.07 15.60
N PHE A 180 3.38 21.90 15.99
CA PHE A 180 3.13 20.67 15.25
C PHE A 180 1.64 20.35 15.16
N TRP A 181 0.93 20.29 16.28
CA TRP A 181 -0.48 19.87 16.29
C TRP A 181 -1.42 20.84 15.61
N ARG A 182 -1.19 22.17 15.73
CA ARG A 182 -2.09 23.22 15.23
C ARG A 182 -1.73 23.75 13.84
N ILE A 183 -0.46 23.70 13.46
CA ILE A 183 0.03 24.30 12.20
C ILE A 183 0.52 23.21 11.24
N THR A 184 1.51 22.41 11.66
CA THR A 184 2.18 21.47 10.76
C THR A 184 1.29 20.27 10.43
N ARG A 185 0.73 19.59 11.46
CA ARG A 185 -0.08 18.37 11.26
C ARG A 185 -1.26 18.57 10.32
N PRO A 186 -2.11 19.62 10.44
CA PRO A 186 -3.22 19.82 9.51
C PRO A 186 -2.76 19.92 8.05
N GLN A 187 -1.60 20.52 7.80
CA GLN A 187 -1.07 20.72 6.45
C GLN A 187 -0.45 19.45 5.85
N ILE A 188 0.08 18.54 6.68
CA ILE A 188 0.64 17.24 6.22
C ILE A 188 -0.39 16.10 6.22
N VAL A 189 -1.63 16.35 6.62
CA VAL A 189 -2.71 15.34 6.62
C VAL A 189 -2.81 14.59 5.29
N PRO A 190 -2.76 15.24 4.11
CA PRO A 190 -2.77 14.50 2.84
C PRO A 190 -1.60 13.50 2.70
N GLY A 191 -0.39 13.89 3.12
CA GLY A 191 0.77 13.02 3.12
C GLY A 191 0.69 11.89 4.12
N LEU A 192 0.09 12.11 5.30
CA LEU A 192 -0.17 11.07 6.29
C LEU A 192 -1.16 10.03 5.77
N PHE A 193 -2.27 10.47 5.17
CA PHE A 193 -3.24 9.55 4.57
C PHE A 193 -2.63 8.76 3.41
N ALA A 194 -1.95 9.44 2.49
CA ALA A 194 -1.29 8.77 1.37
C ALA A 194 -0.27 7.73 1.87
N GLY A 195 0.61 8.12 2.81
CA GLY A 195 1.61 7.22 3.39
C GLY A 195 1.00 6.03 4.12
N GLY A 196 -0.04 6.28 4.91
CA GLY A 196 -0.75 5.21 5.63
C GLY A 196 -1.42 4.21 4.69
N ILE A 197 -2.04 4.68 3.62
CA ILE A 197 -2.67 3.82 2.61
C ILE A 197 -1.62 3.03 1.83
N PHE A 198 -0.53 3.66 1.38
CA PHE A 198 0.55 2.92 0.73
C PHE A 198 1.16 1.88 1.67
N ALA A 199 1.36 2.21 2.94
CA ALA A 199 1.86 1.28 3.93
C ALA A 199 0.89 0.11 4.14
N PHE A 200 -0.41 0.37 4.24
CA PHE A 200 -1.44 -0.65 4.37
C PHE A 200 -1.47 -1.58 3.15
N VAL A 201 -1.61 -1.03 1.94
CA VAL A 201 -1.72 -1.83 0.71
C VAL A 201 -0.46 -2.66 0.49
N THR A 202 0.72 -2.06 0.68
CA THR A 202 2.00 -2.77 0.55
C THR A 202 2.15 -3.89 1.58
N SER A 203 1.67 -3.70 2.80
CA SER A 203 1.67 -4.73 3.84
C SER A 203 0.64 -5.83 3.55
N PHE A 204 -0.58 -5.45 3.15
CA PHE A 204 -1.70 -6.35 2.90
C PHE A 204 -1.37 -7.39 1.81
N ASP A 205 -0.69 -6.97 0.74
CA ASP A 205 -0.33 -7.82 -0.42
C ASP A 205 1.11 -8.37 -0.34
N ASN A 206 1.78 -8.26 0.81
CA ASN A 206 3.18 -8.66 0.93
C ASN A 206 3.37 -10.16 1.14
N TYR A 207 3.49 -10.89 0.06
CA TYR A 207 3.88 -12.30 0.09
C TYR A 207 5.34 -12.50 0.52
N ALA A 208 6.25 -11.65 0.01
CA ALA A 208 7.70 -11.89 0.08
C ALA A 208 8.27 -11.88 1.51
N ILE A 209 7.76 -11.01 2.38
CA ILE A 209 8.14 -10.99 3.81
C ILE A 209 7.38 -12.08 4.57
N SER A 210 6.08 -12.23 4.27
CA SER A 210 5.20 -13.17 4.94
C SER A 210 5.69 -14.62 4.82
N MET A 211 6.19 -15.03 3.66
CA MET A 211 6.62 -16.41 3.45
C MET A 211 7.76 -16.89 4.36
N TRP A 212 8.51 -15.95 4.95
CA TRP A 212 9.61 -16.26 5.86
C TRP A 212 9.25 -16.11 7.34
N LEU A 213 8.24 -15.30 7.66
CA LEU A 213 7.91 -14.92 9.02
C LEU A 213 6.56 -15.46 9.50
N ALA A 214 5.68 -15.92 8.60
CA ALA A 214 4.38 -16.48 8.94
C ALA A 214 4.51 -17.90 9.53
N ASP A 215 3.50 -18.26 10.32
CA ASP A 215 3.29 -19.61 10.83
C ASP A 215 1.85 -20.08 10.54
N ALA A 216 1.45 -21.21 11.10
CA ALA A 216 0.12 -21.79 10.86
C ALA A 216 -1.03 -20.97 11.48
N GLU A 217 -0.77 -20.20 12.55
CA GLU A 217 -1.76 -19.37 13.23
C GLU A 217 -1.83 -17.96 12.60
N ASN A 218 -0.68 -17.44 12.15
CA ASN A 218 -0.51 -16.10 11.60
C ASN A 218 -0.23 -16.21 10.09
N PHE A 219 -1.27 -16.51 9.31
CA PHE A 219 -1.15 -16.87 7.90
C PHE A 219 -1.85 -15.83 7.01
N PRO A 220 -1.11 -14.87 6.40
CA PRO A 220 -1.69 -13.80 5.59
C PRO A 220 -2.32 -14.29 4.29
N MET A 221 -3.28 -13.53 3.75
CA MET A 221 -4.03 -13.86 2.54
C MET A 221 -3.17 -14.14 1.30
N PRO A 222 -2.08 -13.42 0.98
CA PRO A 222 -1.21 -13.76 -0.15
C PRO A 222 -0.60 -15.15 -0.05
N MET A 223 -0.30 -15.61 1.18
CA MET A 223 0.19 -16.97 1.44
C MET A 223 -0.91 -18.02 1.21
N ALA A 224 -2.13 -17.74 1.68
CA ALA A 224 -3.28 -18.62 1.47
C ALA A 224 -3.60 -18.75 -0.02
N MET A 225 -3.61 -17.65 -0.77
CA MET A 225 -3.79 -17.68 -2.22
C MET A 225 -2.72 -18.52 -2.93
N PHE A 226 -1.45 -18.33 -2.58
CA PHE A 226 -0.37 -19.12 -3.17
C PHE A 226 -0.53 -20.62 -2.86
N ALA A 227 -0.88 -20.96 -1.63
CA ALA A 227 -1.11 -22.35 -1.23
C ALA A 227 -2.28 -22.99 -2.00
N LEU A 228 -3.37 -22.24 -2.23
CA LEU A 228 -4.54 -22.70 -2.99
C LEU A 228 -4.21 -22.88 -4.48
N ILE A 229 -3.53 -21.91 -5.10
CA ILE A 229 -3.07 -22.02 -6.50
C ILE A 229 -2.18 -23.26 -6.69
N SER A 230 -1.32 -23.53 -5.72
CA SER A 230 -0.38 -24.66 -5.80
C SER A 230 -1.04 -26.03 -5.61
N ARG A 231 -2.22 -26.11 -4.99
CA ARG A 231 -2.93 -27.37 -4.71
C ARG A 231 -3.99 -27.69 -5.76
N MET A 232 -4.85 -26.73 -6.10
CA MET A 232 -5.92 -26.89 -7.09
C MET A 232 -6.31 -25.52 -7.62
N PHE A 233 -6.62 -25.43 -8.93
CA PHE A 233 -7.23 -24.24 -9.50
C PHE A 233 -8.71 -24.15 -9.06
N ASP A 234 -8.96 -23.62 -7.86
CA ASP A 234 -10.31 -23.37 -7.36
C ASP A 234 -10.81 -22.02 -7.92
N PRO A 235 -11.98 -21.95 -8.57
CA PRO A 235 -12.57 -20.68 -9.03
C PRO A 235 -12.80 -19.66 -7.91
N GLY A 236 -12.87 -20.08 -6.66
CA GLY A 236 -12.88 -19.18 -5.48
C GLY A 236 -11.67 -18.26 -5.42
N ILE A 237 -10.53 -18.68 -5.96
CA ILE A 237 -9.32 -17.83 -6.07
C ILE A 237 -9.62 -16.58 -6.95
N ALA A 238 -10.34 -16.76 -8.04
CA ALA A 238 -10.75 -15.63 -8.90
C ALA A 238 -11.71 -14.68 -8.17
N ALA A 239 -12.61 -15.21 -7.35
CA ALA A 239 -13.50 -14.38 -6.51
C ALA A 239 -12.71 -13.60 -5.44
N ILE A 240 -11.72 -14.22 -4.78
CA ILE A 240 -10.84 -13.52 -3.83
C ILE A 240 -10.03 -12.43 -4.54
N ALA A 241 -9.39 -12.75 -5.65
CA ALA A 241 -8.63 -11.78 -6.44
C ALA A 241 -9.52 -10.59 -6.85
N SER A 242 -10.75 -10.86 -7.28
CA SER A 242 -11.74 -9.85 -7.62
C SER A 242 -12.10 -8.96 -6.41
N LEU A 243 -12.32 -9.55 -5.22
CA LEU A 243 -12.57 -8.80 -3.99
C LEU A 243 -11.36 -7.95 -3.57
N MET A 244 -10.15 -8.47 -3.69
CA MET A 244 -8.92 -7.70 -3.41
C MET A 244 -8.75 -6.53 -4.37
N ILE A 245 -9.01 -6.73 -5.67
CA ILE A 245 -8.99 -5.66 -6.68
C ILE A 245 -10.04 -4.60 -6.32
N LEU A 246 -11.28 -5.00 -6.02
CA LEU A 246 -12.34 -4.07 -5.63
C LEU A 246 -11.97 -3.28 -4.38
N MET A 247 -11.44 -3.94 -3.36
CA MET A 247 -10.94 -3.29 -2.14
C MET A 247 -9.86 -2.26 -2.46
N SER A 248 -8.89 -2.62 -3.30
CA SER A 248 -7.81 -1.70 -3.71
C SER A 248 -8.37 -0.48 -4.46
N ILE A 249 -9.34 -0.67 -5.35
CA ILE A 249 -10.02 0.42 -6.07
C ILE A 249 -10.75 1.34 -5.06
N ILE A 250 -11.49 0.78 -4.12
CA ILE A 250 -12.20 1.55 -3.09
C ILE A 250 -11.19 2.38 -2.27
N ILE A 251 -10.09 1.78 -1.84
CA ILE A 251 -9.04 2.46 -1.08
C ILE A 251 -8.46 3.64 -1.89
N VAL A 252 -8.15 3.43 -3.17
CA VAL A 252 -7.62 4.50 -4.04
C VAL A 252 -8.64 5.62 -4.22
N LEU A 253 -9.92 5.30 -4.45
CA LEU A 253 -10.98 6.30 -4.59
C LEU A 253 -11.21 7.10 -3.29
N VAL A 254 -11.13 6.44 -2.14
CA VAL A 254 -11.21 7.12 -0.83
C VAL A 254 -10.00 8.05 -0.66
N LEU A 255 -8.80 7.58 -0.99
CA LEU A 255 -7.58 8.39 -0.97
C LEU A 255 -7.74 9.65 -1.82
N GLU A 256 -8.17 9.49 -3.07
CA GLU A 256 -8.37 10.60 -4.01
C GLU A 256 -9.33 11.65 -3.45
N ARG A 257 -10.46 11.21 -2.90
CA ARG A 257 -11.44 12.13 -2.27
C ARG A 257 -10.90 12.86 -1.04
N LEU A 258 -10.11 12.18 -0.21
CA LEU A 258 -9.56 12.75 1.01
C LEU A 258 -8.38 13.70 0.75
N THR A 259 -7.54 13.39 -0.25
CA THR A 259 -6.35 14.19 -0.56
C THR A 259 -6.59 15.30 -1.56
N GLY A 260 -7.70 15.24 -2.30
CA GLY A 260 -8.02 16.25 -3.32
C GLY A 260 -6.98 16.32 -4.45
N LEU A 261 -6.29 15.20 -4.75
CA LEU A 261 -5.22 15.12 -5.75
C LEU A 261 -5.63 15.72 -7.11
N GLN A 262 -6.89 15.58 -7.52
CA GLN A 262 -7.39 16.20 -8.76
C GLN A 262 -7.34 17.73 -8.71
N ARG A 263 -7.55 18.37 -7.55
CA ARG A 263 -7.46 19.83 -7.42
C ARG A 263 -6.03 20.34 -7.50
N ALA A 264 -5.05 19.53 -7.09
CA ALA A 264 -3.63 19.88 -7.17
C ALA A 264 -3.03 19.71 -8.57
N MET A 265 -3.62 18.86 -9.42
CA MET A 265 -3.18 18.62 -10.80
C MET A 265 -3.92 19.47 -11.85
N SER A 266 -4.94 20.21 -11.45
CA SER A 266 -5.74 21.08 -12.34
C SER A 266 -5.30 22.56 -12.34
N VAL A 267 -4.09 22.87 -11.83
CA VAL A 267 -3.46 24.20 -11.87
C VAL A 267 -2.37 24.23 -12.93
#